data_d82e1d5143f4117af681e011a412e201
#
_entry.id   d82e1d5143f4117af681e011a412e201
#
_cell.length_a   1.000
_cell.length_b   1.000
_cell.length_c   1.000
_cell.angle_alpha   90.00
_cell.angle_beta   90.00
_cell.angle_gamma   90.00
#
_symmetry.space_group_name_H-M   'P 1'
#
loop_
_entity.id
_entity.type
_entity.pdbx_description
1 polymer ?
#
loop_
_entity_poly.entity_id
_entity_poly.type
_entity_poly.pdbx_seq_one_letter_code
_entity_poly.pdbx_strand_id
1 'polypeptide(L)'
;MKRGMLVAALVVLASPLALLSAGGKGAVSGEYVEARTAEVFTGGCIMGSEAETVGKNAVLAWKVNQGSFNGVSLDGLTVVAAVAGDRNLGIGEIGGAKAATRSAVFVDSRANAAQQLALVAMATELSKGLVGNIVEVTPSAIEFADRGKEIHVAAGQVALDVSKEMSHDPTCGAMQWFHPLATVDQAAIGVAQQNAFSGSGLGAKWSDPNRRSAFFGTFAY
;
A
#
# COMPACT_ATOMS: atom_id res chain seq x y z
N MET A 1 66.83 41.97 -38.87
CA MET A 1 65.41 42.10 -38.60
C MET A 1 64.80 40.68 -38.51
N LYS A 2 64.61 40.11 -37.30
CA LYS A 2 64.03 38.78 -37.10
C LYS A 2 62.77 38.98 -36.30
N ARG A 3 61.58 38.73 -36.90
CA ARG A 3 60.27 38.77 -36.26
C ARG A 3 60.06 37.44 -35.51
N GLY A 4 59.97 37.48 -34.22
CA GLY A 4 59.56 36.37 -33.37
C GLY A 4 58.05 36.29 -33.33
N MET A 5 57.51 35.14 -33.66
CA MET A 5 56.08 34.80 -33.62
C MET A 5 55.76 34.13 -32.30
N LEU A 6 55.04 34.81 -31.41
CA LEU A 6 54.52 34.29 -30.17
C LEU A 6 53.28 33.44 -30.48
N VAL A 7 53.37 32.14 -30.22
CA VAL A 7 52.23 31.21 -30.22
C VAL A 7 51.61 31.18 -28.83
N ALA A 8 50.43 31.73 -28.68
CA ALA A 8 49.68 31.64 -27.44
C ALA A 8 48.91 30.30 -27.46
N ALA A 9 49.29 29.41 -26.54
CA ALA A 9 48.56 28.14 -26.32
C ALA A 9 47.31 28.39 -25.46
N LEU A 10 46.15 28.21 -26.06
CA LEU A 10 44.87 28.30 -25.34
C LEU A 10 44.63 26.93 -24.64
N VAL A 11 44.78 26.91 -23.31
CA VAL A 11 44.41 25.75 -22.49
C VAL A 11 42.90 25.82 -22.22
N VAL A 12 42.13 24.96 -22.89
CA VAL A 12 40.71 24.76 -22.62
C VAL A 12 40.56 23.83 -21.43
N LEU A 13 40.25 24.39 -20.28
CA LEU A 13 39.84 23.63 -19.09
C LEU A 13 38.41 23.05 -19.33
N ALA A 14 38.36 21.78 -19.69
CA ALA A 14 37.14 21.00 -19.70
C ALA A 14 36.72 20.69 -18.26
N SER A 15 35.79 21.48 -17.72
CA SER A 15 35.12 21.15 -16.46
C SER A 15 34.18 19.98 -16.68
N PRO A 16 34.23 18.89 -15.88
CA PRO A 16 33.22 17.86 -15.96
C PRO A 16 31.90 18.45 -15.43
N LEU A 17 30.91 18.63 -16.33
CA LEU A 17 29.52 18.80 -15.92
C LEU A 17 29.10 17.52 -15.19
N ALA A 18 29.04 17.59 -13.87
CA ALA A 18 28.31 16.61 -13.08
C ALA A 18 26.82 16.75 -13.49
N LEU A 19 26.33 15.77 -14.26
CA LEU A 19 24.91 15.55 -14.48
C LEU A 19 24.28 15.32 -13.10
N LEU A 20 23.74 16.36 -12.48
CA LEU A 20 22.77 16.19 -11.43
C LEU A 20 21.60 15.46 -12.10
N SER A 21 21.52 14.15 -11.86
CA SER A 21 20.28 13.40 -12.10
C SER A 21 19.21 14.09 -11.28
N ALA A 22 18.36 14.87 -11.93
CA ALA A 22 17.09 15.28 -11.34
C ALA A 22 16.39 13.98 -10.94
N GLY A 23 16.23 13.74 -9.63
CA GLY A 23 15.52 12.59 -9.11
C GLY A 23 14.08 12.67 -9.62
N GLY A 24 13.83 12.06 -10.79
CA GLY A 24 12.49 11.77 -11.25
C GLY A 24 11.83 10.91 -10.15
N LYS A 25 10.54 11.12 -9.92
CA LYS A 25 9.76 10.19 -9.09
C LYS A 25 10.11 8.80 -9.62
N GLY A 26 10.78 7.99 -8.78
CA GLY A 26 11.27 6.70 -9.22
C GLY A 26 10.08 5.83 -9.57
N ALA A 27 10.11 5.21 -10.73
CA ALA A 27 9.08 4.26 -11.09
C ALA A 27 9.19 3.05 -10.15
N VAL A 28 8.15 2.80 -9.37
CA VAL A 28 8.03 1.61 -8.53
C VAL A 28 6.75 0.88 -8.91
N SER A 29 6.81 -0.45 -9.01
CA SER A 29 5.65 -1.26 -9.38
C SER A 29 5.64 -2.59 -8.63
N GLY A 30 4.45 -3.16 -8.47
CA GLY A 30 4.30 -4.39 -7.72
C GLY A 30 2.87 -4.88 -7.58
N GLU A 31 2.67 -5.74 -6.60
CA GLU A 31 1.41 -6.37 -6.26
C GLU A 31 0.81 -5.71 -5.00
N TYR A 32 -0.50 -5.60 -4.99
CA TYR A 32 -1.25 -5.03 -3.90
C TYR A 32 -2.40 -5.93 -3.48
N VAL A 33 -2.67 -5.98 -2.17
CA VAL A 33 -3.89 -6.56 -1.61
C VAL A 33 -4.30 -5.81 -0.36
N GLU A 34 -5.61 -5.67 -0.19
CA GLU A 34 -6.22 -5.15 1.04
C GLU A 34 -7.45 -5.95 1.44
N ALA A 35 -7.82 -5.89 2.70
CA ALA A 35 -9.16 -6.23 3.15
C ALA A 35 -9.58 -5.31 4.30
N ARG A 36 -10.85 -4.90 4.29
CA ARG A 36 -11.46 -4.11 5.35
C ARG A 36 -12.49 -4.91 6.13
N THR A 37 -12.92 -4.43 7.29
CA THR A 37 -13.90 -5.10 8.15
C THR A 37 -15.35 -4.77 7.78
N ALA A 38 -15.64 -4.58 6.48
CA ALA A 38 -16.98 -4.38 5.92
C ALA A 38 -17.04 -4.96 4.51
N GLU A 39 -18.22 -5.33 4.06
CA GLU A 39 -18.46 -5.76 2.69
C GLU A 39 -18.17 -4.60 1.72
N VAL A 40 -17.43 -4.86 0.64
CA VAL A 40 -17.26 -3.91 -0.47
C VAL A 40 -18.15 -4.23 -1.66
N PHE A 41 -18.63 -5.47 -1.72
CA PHE A 41 -19.58 -5.95 -2.72
C PHE A 41 -20.73 -6.67 -2.04
N THR A 42 -21.89 -6.03 -2.00
CA THR A 42 -23.08 -6.57 -1.31
C THR A 42 -24.36 -5.86 -1.73
N GLY A 43 -25.52 -6.34 -1.28
CA GLY A 43 -26.80 -5.67 -1.47
C GLY A 43 -26.97 -4.43 -0.59
N GLY A 44 -27.79 -3.48 -1.03
CA GLY A 44 -27.98 -2.20 -0.37
C GLY A 44 -28.45 -2.27 1.09
N CYS A 45 -29.21 -3.32 1.48
CA CYS A 45 -29.65 -3.50 2.85
C CYS A 45 -28.49 -3.81 3.81
N ILE A 46 -27.55 -4.67 3.38
CA ILE A 46 -26.35 -4.98 4.15
C ILE A 46 -25.46 -3.74 4.23
N MET A 47 -25.21 -3.10 3.08
CA MET A 47 -24.43 -1.87 3.03
C MET A 47 -24.99 -0.81 3.98
N GLY A 48 -26.30 -0.56 3.98
CA GLY A 48 -26.95 0.42 4.85
C GLY A 48 -26.79 0.11 6.34
N SER A 49 -26.78 -1.18 6.72
CA SER A 49 -26.57 -1.59 8.11
C SER A 49 -25.10 -1.54 8.53
N GLU A 50 -24.17 -1.73 7.60
CA GLU A 50 -22.72 -1.76 7.88
C GLU A 50 -22.07 -0.38 7.86
N ALA A 51 -22.58 0.56 7.07
CA ALA A 51 -21.94 1.83 6.77
C ALA A 51 -21.49 2.61 8.01
N GLU A 52 -22.27 2.59 9.09
CA GLU A 52 -21.97 3.32 10.33
C GLU A 52 -21.44 2.43 11.45
N THR A 53 -21.58 1.11 11.34
CA THR A 53 -21.32 0.18 12.44
C THR A 53 -19.98 -0.54 12.34
N VAL A 54 -19.55 -0.90 11.11
CA VAL A 54 -18.33 -1.66 10.84
C VAL A 54 -17.44 -0.96 9.81
N GLY A 55 -16.43 -1.65 9.27
CA GLY A 55 -15.53 -1.09 8.25
C GLY A 55 -14.49 -0.13 8.81
N LYS A 56 -14.25 -0.16 10.13
CA LYS A 56 -13.29 0.73 10.79
C LYS A 56 -11.85 0.28 10.68
N ASN A 57 -11.62 -0.99 10.35
CA ASN A 57 -10.29 -1.56 10.31
C ASN A 57 -9.97 -2.15 8.94
N ALA A 58 -8.69 -2.15 8.58
CA ALA A 58 -8.19 -2.78 7.36
C ALA A 58 -6.75 -3.25 7.52
N VAL A 59 -6.39 -4.24 6.70
CA VAL A 59 -5.01 -4.60 6.38
C VAL A 59 -4.75 -4.25 4.93
N LEU A 60 -3.61 -3.60 4.67
CA LEU A 60 -3.12 -3.26 3.33
C LEU A 60 -1.70 -3.80 3.18
N ALA A 61 -1.38 -4.38 2.04
CA ALA A 61 -0.04 -4.91 1.76
C ALA A 61 0.41 -4.56 0.34
N TRP A 62 1.66 -4.15 0.21
CA TRP A 62 2.34 -3.87 -1.06
C TRP A 62 3.62 -4.68 -1.13
N LYS A 63 3.76 -5.47 -2.18
CA LYS A 63 4.99 -6.18 -2.55
C LYS A 63 5.58 -5.51 -3.76
N VAL A 64 6.74 -4.90 -3.61
CA VAL A 64 7.46 -4.27 -4.71
C VAL A 64 8.11 -5.36 -5.57
N ASN A 65 7.74 -5.43 -6.84
CA ASN A 65 8.39 -6.32 -7.80
C ASN A 65 9.67 -5.69 -8.33
N GLN A 66 9.62 -4.38 -8.65
CA GLN A 66 10.78 -3.63 -9.12
C GLN A 66 10.62 -2.13 -8.92
N GLY A 67 11.74 -1.45 -8.84
CA GLY A 67 11.83 0.00 -8.93
C GLY A 67 12.31 0.69 -7.67
N SER A 68 12.20 2.00 -7.67
CA SER A 68 12.65 2.86 -6.58
C SER A 68 11.59 3.87 -6.19
N PHE A 69 11.57 4.22 -4.91
CA PHE A 69 10.72 5.29 -4.38
C PHE A 69 11.62 6.35 -3.73
N ASN A 70 11.46 7.61 -4.14
CA ASN A 70 12.31 8.73 -3.71
C ASN A 70 13.83 8.44 -3.88
N GLY A 71 14.20 7.74 -4.97
CA GLY A 71 15.59 7.41 -5.28
C GLY A 71 16.17 6.21 -4.50
N VAL A 72 15.37 5.53 -3.68
CA VAL A 72 15.77 4.33 -2.93
C VAL A 72 15.19 3.10 -3.60
N SER A 73 16.04 2.14 -4.04
CA SER A 73 15.61 0.86 -4.61
C SER A 73 14.88 0.02 -3.56
N LEU A 74 13.69 -0.49 -3.95
CA LEU A 74 12.81 -1.30 -3.11
C LEU A 74 12.57 -2.70 -3.68
N ASP A 75 13.33 -3.13 -4.67
CA ASP A 75 13.14 -4.39 -5.38
C ASP A 75 12.98 -5.58 -4.43
N GLY A 76 11.88 -6.31 -4.59
CA GLY A 76 11.56 -7.51 -3.82
C GLY A 76 11.23 -7.29 -2.34
N LEU A 77 11.09 -6.03 -1.90
CA LEU A 77 10.70 -5.71 -0.53
C LEU A 77 9.18 -5.54 -0.38
N THR A 78 8.71 -5.76 0.83
CA THR A 78 7.28 -5.73 1.15
C THR A 78 7.01 -4.80 2.33
N VAL A 79 5.86 -4.14 2.32
CA VAL A 79 5.33 -3.38 3.46
C VAL A 79 3.88 -3.75 3.69
N VAL A 80 3.50 -3.89 4.97
CA VAL A 80 2.13 -4.20 5.40
C VAL A 80 1.70 -3.15 6.41
N ALA A 81 0.46 -2.68 6.31
CA ALA A 81 -0.13 -1.76 7.25
C ALA A 81 -1.42 -2.31 7.82
N ALA A 82 -1.54 -2.31 9.15
CA ALA A 82 -2.81 -2.45 9.86
C ALA A 82 -3.33 -1.06 10.19
N VAL A 83 -4.56 -0.76 9.80
CA VAL A 83 -5.19 0.57 9.96
C VAL A 83 -6.45 0.44 10.80
N ALA A 84 -6.59 1.33 11.77
CA ALA A 84 -7.80 1.47 12.57
C ALA A 84 -8.33 2.90 12.48
N GLY A 85 -9.60 3.06 12.13
CA GLY A 85 -10.31 4.33 12.04
C GLY A 85 -11.34 4.52 13.15
N ASP A 86 -11.75 5.76 13.38
CA ASP A 86 -12.85 6.13 14.29
C ASP A 86 -14.23 5.78 13.69
N ARG A 87 -14.31 5.59 12.38
CA ARG A 87 -15.51 5.23 11.58
C ARG A 87 -15.14 4.40 10.38
N ASN A 88 -16.13 3.99 9.58
CA ASN A 88 -15.92 3.24 8.34
C ASN A 88 -14.93 3.96 7.42
N LEU A 89 -13.90 3.25 6.97
CA LEU A 89 -12.82 3.81 6.15
C LEU A 89 -13.27 4.29 4.77
N GLY A 90 -14.37 3.72 4.25
CA GLY A 90 -14.99 4.11 2.97
C GLY A 90 -16.10 5.14 3.10
N ILE A 91 -16.49 5.57 4.31
CA ILE A 91 -17.66 6.42 4.52
C ILE A 91 -17.60 7.75 3.75
N GLY A 92 -16.41 8.27 3.52
CA GLY A 92 -16.19 9.48 2.73
C GLY A 92 -16.61 9.36 1.26
N GLU A 93 -16.65 8.15 0.70
CA GLU A 93 -17.05 7.89 -0.67
C GLU A 93 -18.56 7.98 -0.87
N ILE A 94 -19.32 7.81 0.21
CA ILE A 94 -20.79 7.88 0.22
C ILE A 94 -21.33 9.11 0.95
N GLY A 95 -20.50 10.15 1.08
CA GLY A 95 -20.90 11.46 1.60
C GLY A 95 -20.69 11.69 3.09
N GLY A 96 -20.11 10.73 3.82
CA GLY A 96 -19.72 10.90 5.21
C GLY A 96 -18.38 11.62 5.38
N ALA A 97 -18.05 11.98 6.62
CA ALA A 97 -16.75 12.57 6.95
C ALA A 97 -15.65 11.50 6.87
N LYS A 98 -14.46 11.87 6.34
CA LYS A 98 -13.29 10.99 6.33
C LYS A 98 -12.98 10.45 7.73
N ALA A 99 -12.59 9.18 7.80
CA ALA A 99 -12.14 8.56 9.04
C ALA A 99 -10.82 9.17 9.52
N ALA A 100 -10.72 9.44 10.80
CA ALA A 100 -9.43 9.68 11.45
C ALA A 100 -8.78 8.32 11.74
N THR A 101 -7.57 8.10 11.23
CA THR A 101 -6.92 6.79 11.27
C THR A 101 -5.67 6.77 12.14
N ARG A 102 -5.33 5.58 12.62
CA ARG A 102 -4.04 5.21 13.23
C ARG A 102 -3.53 3.96 12.52
N SER A 103 -2.21 3.87 12.33
CA SER A 103 -1.61 2.77 11.59
C SER A 103 -0.44 2.14 12.35
N ALA A 104 -0.36 0.81 12.32
CA ALA A 104 0.84 0.04 12.64
C ALA A 104 1.42 -0.48 11.33
N VAL A 105 2.70 -0.22 11.07
CA VAL A 105 3.36 -0.56 9.82
C VAL A 105 4.43 -1.62 10.06
N PHE A 106 4.39 -2.67 9.27
CA PHE A 106 5.38 -3.74 9.25
C PHE A 106 6.20 -3.58 7.98
N VAL A 107 7.51 -3.41 8.13
CA VAL A 107 8.45 -3.29 7.01
C VAL A 107 9.30 -4.55 6.91
N ASP A 108 9.65 -4.94 5.70
CA ASP A 108 10.48 -6.11 5.45
C ASP A 108 11.78 -6.05 6.27
N SER A 109 12.05 -7.07 7.06
CA SER A 109 13.26 -7.15 7.89
C SER A 109 14.58 -7.23 7.10
N ARG A 110 14.50 -7.52 5.79
CA ARG A 110 15.64 -7.48 4.86
C ARG A 110 16.01 -6.05 4.44
N ALA A 111 15.10 -5.08 4.66
CA ALA A 111 15.29 -3.69 4.29
C ALA A 111 16.30 -2.99 5.23
N ASN A 112 17.24 -2.24 4.65
CA ASN A 112 18.07 -1.33 5.41
C ASN A 112 17.28 -0.09 5.88
N ALA A 113 17.88 0.75 6.73
CA ALA A 113 17.18 1.91 7.31
C ALA A 113 16.59 2.87 6.27
N ALA A 114 17.31 3.15 5.17
CA ALA A 114 16.80 4.01 4.09
C ALA A 114 15.62 3.37 3.36
N GLN A 115 15.68 2.07 3.11
CA GLN A 115 14.59 1.31 2.48
C GLN A 115 13.36 1.22 3.39
N GLN A 116 13.53 1.04 4.70
CA GLN A 116 12.41 1.05 5.64
C GLN A 116 11.66 2.39 5.62
N LEU A 117 12.38 3.51 5.64
CA LEU A 117 11.78 4.84 5.51
C LEU A 117 11.06 5.02 4.17
N ALA A 118 11.66 4.57 3.08
CA ALA A 118 11.06 4.66 1.74
C ALA A 118 9.81 3.78 1.60
N LEU A 119 9.79 2.57 2.19
CA LEU A 119 8.60 1.70 2.23
C LEU A 119 7.44 2.35 2.98
N VAL A 120 7.72 2.95 4.15
CA VAL A 120 6.71 3.69 4.92
C VAL A 120 6.16 4.87 4.14
N ALA A 121 7.03 5.67 3.51
CA ALA A 121 6.63 6.82 2.71
C ALA A 121 5.81 6.39 1.49
N MET A 122 6.21 5.32 0.80
CA MET A 122 5.46 4.73 -0.33
C MET A 122 4.06 4.29 0.10
N ALA A 123 3.93 3.55 1.19
CA ALA A 123 2.64 3.09 1.71
C ALA A 123 1.72 4.27 2.07
N THR A 124 2.28 5.32 2.69
CA THR A 124 1.54 6.55 3.01
C THR A 124 1.03 7.26 1.74
N GLU A 125 1.90 7.43 0.75
CA GLU A 125 1.55 8.10 -0.52
C GLU A 125 0.51 7.31 -1.31
N LEU A 126 0.75 6.00 -1.54
CA LEU A 126 -0.15 5.14 -2.31
C LEU A 126 -1.51 4.96 -1.65
N SER A 127 -1.59 5.00 -0.32
CA SER A 127 -2.86 4.98 0.43
C SER A 127 -3.54 6.35 0.55
N LYS A 128 -3.04 7.39 -0.15
CA LYS A 128 -3.57 8.76 -0.11
C LYS A 128 -3.67 9.30 1.31
N GLY A 129 -2.69 8.93 2.15
CA GLY A 129 -2.59 9.34 3.54
C GLY A 129 -3.46 8.54 4.52
N LEU A 130 -4.15 7.48 4.08
CA LEU A 130 -4.88 6.58 4.98
C LEU A 130 -3.93 5.89 5.96
N VAL A 131 -2.78 5.41 5.46
CA VAL A 131 -1.65 4.97 6.29
C VAL A 131 -0.93 6.22 6.79
N GLY A 132 -1.55 6.88 7.76
CA GLY A 132 -1.05 8.08 8.45
C GLY A 132 -1.18 7.90 9.96
N ASN A 133 -0.74 8.91 10.75
CA ASN A 133 -0.70 8.81 12.20
C ASN A 133 -0.13 7.45 12.65
N ILE A 134 1.08 7.16 12.15
CA ILE A 134 1.76 5.89 12.37
C ILE A 134 2.21 5.82 13.83
N VAL A 135 1.69 4.86 14.56
CA VAL A 135 1.97 4.66 15.99
C VAL A 135 3.10 3.67 16.23
N GLU A 136 3.40 2.83 15.23
CA GLU A 136 4.42 1.79 15.32
C GLU A 136 4.95 1.47 13.93
N VAL A 137 6.27 1.29 13.81
CA VAL A 137 6.94 0.71 12.64
C VAL A 137 7.80 -0.43 13.13
N THR A 138 7.49 -1.65 12.66
CA THR A 138 8.17 -2.87 13.11
C THR A 138 8.81 -3.62 11.94
N PRO A 139 10.15 -3.78 11.93
CA PRO A 139 10.79 -4.71 11.02
C PRO A 139 10.31 -6.14 11.27
N SER A 140 9.82 -6.81 10.24
CA SER A 140 9.23 -8.14 10.35
C SER A 140 9.64 -9.03 9.18
N ALA A 141 9.75 -10.32 9.42
CA ALA A 141 9.71 -11.28 8.33
C ALA A 141 8.28 -11.23 7.74
N ILE A 142 8.19 -10.86 6.46
CA ILE A 142 6.90 -10.74 5.78
C ILE A 142 6.81 -11.83 4.73
N GLU A 143 5.73 -12.62 4.77
CA GLU A 143 5.32 -13.47 3.69
C GLU A 143 4.24 -12.74 2.88
N PHE A 144 4.44 -12.61 1.57
CA PHE A 144 3.43 -12.18 0.59
C PHE A 144 3.50 -13.17 -0.56
N ALA A 145 2.54 -14.09 -0.62
CA ALA A 145 2.49 -15.17 -1.60
C ALA A 145 1.21 -15.10 -2.43
N ASP A 146 1.34 -14.79 -3.71
CA ASP A 146 0.28 -15.01 -4.69
C ASP A 146 0.37 -16.47 -5.18
N ARG A 147 -0.64 -17.26 -4.87
CA ARG A 147 -0.75 -18.70 -5.20
C ARG A 147 -1.73 -18.96 -6.34
N GLY A 148 -1.97 -17.97 -7.19
CA GLY A 148 -2.89 -18.04 -8.33
C GLY A 148 -4.34 -17.76 -7.93
N LYS A 149 -5.00 -18.63 -7.18
CA LYS A 149 -6.38 -18.43 -6.70
C LYS A 149 -6.48 -17.72 -5.37
N GLU A 150 -5.40 -17.64 -4.63
CA GLU A 150 -5.35 -17.09 -3.28
C GLU A 150 -4.12 -16.21 -3.11
N ILE A 151 -4.25 -15.16 -2.30
CA ILE A 151 -3.15 -14.34 -1.82
C ILE A 151 -3.06 -14.52 -0.31
N HIS A 152 -1.85 -14.87 0.15
CA HIS A 152 -1.53 -14.98 1.58
C HIS A 152 -0.55 -13.87 1.98
N VAL A 153 -0.85 -13.18 3.09
CA VAL A 153 0.05 -12.20 3.70
C VAL A 153 0.14 -12.45 5.21
N ALA A 154 1.36 -12.60 5.70
CA ALA A 154 1.65 -12.65 7.14
C ALA A 154 2.79 -11.70 7.49
N ALA A 155 2.60 -10.89 8.54
CA ALA A 155 3.59 -9.93 9.02
C ALA A 155 3.39 -9.66 10.52
N GLY A 156 4.25 -10.20 11.36
CA GLY A 156 4.13 -10.02 12.81
C GLY A 156 2.77 -10.41 13.36
N GLN A 157 1.96 -9.41 13.73
CA GLN A 157 0.61 -9.60 14.28
C GLN A 157 -0.50 -9.50 13.24
N VAL A 158 -0.17 -9.45 11.94
CA VAL A 158 -1.11 -9.37 10.82
C VAL A 158 -1.23 -10.73 10.15
N ALA A 159 -2.47 -11.12 9.83
CA ALA A 159 -2.76 -12.23 8.93
C ALA A 159 -3.87 -11.81 7.96
N LEU A 160 -3.63 -12.02 6.66
CA LEU A 160 -4.58 -11.74 5.59
C LEU A 160 -4.53 -12.86 4.56
N ASP A 161 -5.66 -13.53 4.37
CA ASP A 161 -5.87 -14.53 3.33
C ASP A 161 -7.02 -14.09 2.43
N VAL A 162 -6.78 -13.98 1.14
CA VAL A 162 -7.76 -13.51 0.17
C VAL A 162 -7.94 -14.55 -0.94
N SER A 163 -9.16 -15.06 -1.09
CA SER A 163 -9.56 -15.79 -2.29
C SER A 163 -9.84 -14.82 -3.42
N LYS A 164 -9.24 -15.04 -4.58
CA LYS A 164 -9.53 -14.31 -5.82
C LYS A 164 -10.80 -14.80 -6.49
N GLU A 165 -11.33 -15.92 -6.05
CA GLU A 165 -12.60 -16.48 -6.54
C GLU A 165 -13.74 -15.97 -5.66
N MET A 166 -14.59 -15.15 -6.25
CA MET A 166 -15.79 -14.64 -5.59
C MET A 166 -16.98 -15.51 -5.97
N SER A 167 -17.59 -16.18 -4.99
CA SER A 167 -18.83 -16.89 -5.20
C SER A 167 -19.96 -15.90 -5.52
N HIS A 168 -21.01 -16.39 -6.22
CA HIS A 168 -22.20 -15.59 -6.46
C HIS A 168 -22.77 -15.04 -5.15
N ASP A 169 -23.02 -13.74 -5.10
CA ASP A 169 -23.71 -13.13 -3.97
C ASP A 169 -25.20 -13.44 -4.06
N PRO A 170 -25.78 -14.16 -3.10
CA PRO A 170 -27.22 -14.43 -3.07
C PRO A 170 -28.04 -13.18 -2.78
N THR A 171 -27.41 -12.06 -2.38
CA THR A 171 -28.11 -10.82 -2.06
C THR A 171 -28.61 -10.13 -3.32
N CYS A 172 -29.90 -9.88 -3.40
CA CYS A 172 -30.51 -9.20 -4.52
C CYS A 172 -29.96 -7.76 -4.67
N GLY A 173 -29.55 -7.40 -5.88
CA GLY A 173 -29.00 -6.07 -6.17
C GLY A 173 -27.60 -5.84 -5.60
N ALA A 174 -26.82 -6.90 -5.37
CA ALA A 174 -25.45 -6.78 -4.96
C ALA A 174 -24.61 -6.00 -5.98
N MET A 175 -23.82 -5.04 -5.49
CA MET A 175 -22.94 -4.20 -6.29
C MET A 175 -21.72 -3.77 -5.48
N GLN A 176 -20.71 -3.23 -6.16
CA GLN A 176 -19.58 -2.62 -5.52
C GLN A 176 -19.97 -1.25 -4.95
N TRP A 177 -19.68 -1.03 -3.65
CA TRP A 177 -20.00 0.20 -2.93
C TRP A 177 -18.78 1.10 -2.69
N PHE A 178 -17.60 0.52 -2.61
CA PHE A 178 -16.38 1.22 -2.27
C PHE A 178 -15.29 0.94 -3.30
N HIS A 179 -14.32 1.84 -3.38
CA HIS A 179 -13.10 1.68 -4.15
C HIS A 179 -11.96 1.18 -3.25
N PRO A 180 -10.83 0.71 -3.83
CA PRO A 180 -9.62 0.40 -3.07
C PRO A 180 -9.17 1.58 -2.20
N LEU A 181 -8.65 1.27 -1.00
CA LEU A 181 -8.10 2.24 -0.06
C LEU A 181 -6.76 2.84 -0.52
N ALA A 182 -6.15 2.23 -1.53
CA ALA A 182 -4.90 2.69 -2.14
C ALA A 182 -5.04 2.86 -3.65
N THR A 183 -4.03 3.46 -4.27
CA THR A 183 -3.90 3.52 -5.72
C THR A 183 -3.56 2.12 -6.24
N VAL A 184 -4.43 1.56 -7.07
CA VAL A 184 -4.34 0.21 -7.63
C VAL A 184 -4.74 0.25 -9.09
N ASP A 185 -3.98 -0.41 -9.93
CA ASP A 185 -4.31 -0.66 -11.32
C ASP A 185 -5.04 -1.99 -11.43
N GLN A 186 -6.08 -2.03 -12.28
CA GLN A 186 -6.87 -3.25 -12.55
C GLN A 186 -7.38 -3.94 -11.26
N ALA A 187 -7.90 -3.14 -10.32
CA ALA A 187 -8.40 -3.67 -9.06
C ALA A 187 -9.53 -4.68 -9.27
N ALA A 188 -9.40 -5.85 -8.67
CA ALA A 188 -10.44 -6.86 -8.61
C ALA A 188 -10.89 -7.08 -7.16
N ILE A 189 -12.14 -7.53 -6.99
CA ILE A 189 -12.73 -7.84 -5.68
C ILE A 189 -12.42 -9.29 -5.32
N GLY A 190 -12.07 -9.52 -4.04
CA GLY A 190 -11.84 -10.84 -3.48
C GLY A 190 -12.63 -11.07 -2.19
N VAL A 191 -12.61 -12.32 -1.74
CA VAL A 191 -13.14 -12.73 -0.44
C VAL A 191 -12.00 -12.81 0.55
N ALA A 192 -12.01 -11.97 1.58
CA ALA A 192 -11.10 -12.12 2.71
C ALA A 192 -11.51 -13.34 3.53
N GLN A 193 -10.80 -14.45 3.35
CA GLN A 193 -10.97 -15.66 4.15
C GLN A 193 -10.47 -15.45 5.57
N GLN A 194 -9.44 -14.61 5.71
CA GLN A 194 -8.94 -14.08 6.98
C GLN A 194 -8.53 -12.63 6.79
N ASN A 195 -8.88 -11.78 7.75
CA ASN A 195 -8.38 -10.42 7.91
C ASN A 195 -8.24 -10.15 9.41
N ALA A 196 -7.02 -10.17 9.92
CA ALA A 196 -6.78 -10.12 11.36
C ALA A 196 -5.58 -9.25 11.72
N PHE A 197 -5.72 -8.58 12.87
CA PHE A 197 -4.65 -7.90 13.58
C PHE A 197 -4.76 -8.15 15.08
N SER A 198 -3.70 -8.66 15.70
CA SER A 198 -3.65 -9.03 17.11
C SER A 198 -2.78 -8.10 17.98
N GLY A 199 -2.15 -7.08 17.38
CA GLY A 199 -1.29 -6.14 18.08
C GLY A 199 -2.05 -5.20 19.03
N SER A 200 -1.34 -4.58 19.97
CA SER A 200 -1.92 -3.66 20.98
C SER A 200 -1.81 -2.18 20.60
N GLY A 201 -0.88 -1.82 19.70
CA GLY A 201 -0.51 -0.42 19.40
C GLY A 201 -1.65 0.45 18.84
N LEU A 202 -2.60 -0.15 18.13
CA LEU A 202 -3.72 0.59 17.54
C LEU A 202 -4.87 0.87 18.51
N GLY A 203 -4.91 0.22 19.68
CA GLY A 203 -6.08 0.24 20.56
C GLY A 203 -7.28 -0.53 20.01
N ALA A 204 -7.08 -1.29 18.93
CA ALA A 204 -8.08 -2.16 18.32
C ALA A 204 -7.41 -3.48 17.92
N LYS A 205 -8.14 -4.57 18.06
CA LYS A 205 -7.80 -5.89 17.53
C LYS A 205 -8.99 -6.40 16.75
N TRP A 206 -8.76 -7.15 15.69
CA TRP A 206 -9.86 -7.75 14.92
C TRP A 206 -9.47 -9.11 14.34
N SER A 207 -10.49 -9.88 14.09
CA SER A 207 -10.47 -11.07 13.25
C SER A 207 -11.81 -11.10 12.51
N ASP A 208 -11.78 -10.88 11.22
CA ASP A 208 -12.97 -10.69 10.38
C ASP A 208 -12.87 -11.60 9.16
N PRO A 209 -13.33 -12.84 9.25
CA PRO A 209 -13.23 -13.82 8.18
C PRO A 209 -14.44 -13.82 7.24
N ASN A 210 -14.25 -14.38 6.04
CA ASN A 210 -15.30 -14.75 5.09
C ASN A 210 -16.17 -13.58 4.61
N ARG A 211 -15.53 -12.45 4.26
CA ARG A 211 -16.21 -11.27 3.69
C ARG A 211 -15.74 -10.97 2.27
N ARG A 212 -16.64 -10.48 1.43
CA ARG A 212 -16.31 -9.85 0.14
C ARG A 212 -15.81 -8.43 0.36
N SER A 213 -14.71 -8.33 1.06
CA SER A 213 -14.17 -7.10 1.63
C SER A 213 -12.77 -6.74 1.12
N ALA A 214 -12.22 -7.59 0.23
CA ALA A 214 -10.87 -7.42 -0.27
C ALA A 214 -10.85 -6.80 -1.67
N PHE A 215 -9.79 -6.02 -1.93
CA PHE A 215 -9.33 -5.67 -3.26
C PHE A 215 -7.91 -6.17 -3.45
N PHE A 216 -7.61 -6.58 -4.68
CA PHE A 216 -6.25 -6.94 -5.09
C PHE A 216 -6.00 -6.45 -6.51
N GLY A 217 -4.74 -6.29 -6.87
CA GLY A 217 -4.31 -5.84 -8.19
C GLY A 217 -2.82 -5.52 -8.23
N THR A 218 -2.43 -4.70 -9.19
CA THR A 218 -1.07 -4.19 -9.31
C THR A 218 -1.04 -2.69 -9.01
N PHE A 219 0.13 -2.17 -8.71
CA PHE A 219 0.35 -0.74 -8.63
C PHE A 219 1.57 -0.33 -9.45
N ALA A 220 1.54 0.88 -9.99
CA ALA A 220 2.66 1.58 -10.58
C ALA A 220 2.62 3.06 -10.16
N TYR A 221 3.80 3.61 -9.80
CA TYR A 221 3.90 4.99 -9.28
C TYR A 221 5.13 5.69 -9.84
#